data_cbe5f17bde6f8fa77a85cd3a3bb06425
#
_entry.id   cbe5f17bde6f8fa77a85cd3a3bb06425
#
_cell.length_a   1.000
_cell.length_b   1.000
_cell.length_c   1.000
_cell.angle_alpha   90.00
_cell.angle_beta   90.00
_cell.angle_gamma   90.00
#
_symmetry.space_group_name_H-M   'P 1'
#
loop_
_entity.id
_entity.type
_entity.pdbx_description
1 polymer ?
#
loop_
_entity_poly.entity_id
_entity_poly.type
_entity_poly.pdbx_seq_one_letter_code
_entity_poly.pdbx_strand_id
1 'polypeptide(L)'
;MTREIPISKILYGTNIRSERDEDIRELAKSIEEHDILQPLVVRPKGNKYEVICGHRRLKALQLVGDDILVPCIIRDDIPETDVIRVQLEENIQRKQMSALELVEAFEAIKAKSRVKLTNEKLASMLNKNVAWVLNQYVAVRNIEKVYGDKGKEFVQKNKIGAGKIIADMQKKKRELTKSIHNGFSIEHLGKTITIKCESTEKVNHVLEELKKI
;
A
#
# COMPACT_ATOMS: atom_id res chain seq x y z
N MET A 1 29.52 6.75 3.14
CA MET A 1 30.52 5.71 3.51
C MET A 1 29.78 4.58 4.20
N THR A 2 30.13 3.32 3.86
CA THR A 2 29.58 2.14 4.54
C THR A 2 30.42 1.86 5.79
N ARG A 3 29.79 1.51 6.91
CA ARG A 3 30.45 1.05 8.14
C ARG A 3 29.90 -0.31 8.55
N GLU A 4 30.76 -1.15 9.11
CA GLU A 4 30.33 -2.40 9.72
C GLU A 4 29.86 -2.19 11.15
N ILE A 5 28.65 -2.66 11.45
CA ILE A 5 28.01 -2.49 12.74
C ILE A 5 27.61 -3.87 13.26
N PRO A 6 27.96 -4.23 14.52
CA PRO A 6 27.50 -5.47 15.12
C PRO A 6 25.94 -5.54 15.09
N ILE A 7 25.38 -6.69 14.69
CA ILE A 7 23.94 -6.89 14.55
C ILE A 7 23.20 -6.61 15.87
N SER A 8 23.82 -6.90 17.03
CA SER A 8 23.29 -6.62 18.35
C SER A 8 23.06 -5.13 18.66
N LYS A 9 23.72 -4.24 17.90
CA LYS A 9 23.52 -2.79 17.99
C LYS A 9 22.48 -2.26 17.01
N ILE A 10 21.86 -3.12 16.18
CA ILE A 10 20.89 -2.70 15.18
C ILE A 10 19.49 -3.03 15.67
N LEU A 11 18.64 -1.99 15.77
CA LEU A 11 17.23 -2.08 16.13
C LEU A 11 16.39 -2.22 14.87
N TYR A 12 15.37 -3.08 14.91
CA TYR A 12 14.46 -3.29 13.78
C TYR A 12 13.69 -2.01 13.38
N GLY A 13 13.27 -1.21 14.37
CA GLY A 13 12.59 0.05 14.13
C GLY A 13 11.19 -0.09 13.53
N THR A 14 10.68 1.03 12.99
CA THR A 14 9.38 1.07 12.31
C THR A 14 9.49 0.49 10.91
N ASN A 15 8.59 -0.42 10.54
CA ASN A 15 8.47 -0.95 9.17
C ASN A 15 7.05 -0.74 8.66
N ILE A 16 6.89 -0.14 7.50
CA ILE A 16 5.59 0.11 6.84
C ILE A 16 5.18 -1.01 5.88
N ARG A 17 6.01 -2.04 5.75
CA ARG A 17 5.80 -3.16 4.82
C ARG A 17 5.49 -4.44 5.57
N SER A 18 4.45 -5.18 5.12
CA SER A 18 4.23 -6.56 5.55
C SER A 18 5.28 -7.50 4.93
N GLU A 19 5.79 -8.42 5.73
CA GLU A 19 6.81 -9.40 5.33
C GLU A 19 6.26 -10.82 5.49
N ARG A 20 6.66 -11.73 4.58
CA ARG A 20 6.35 -13.17 4.71
C ARG A 20 7.58 -13.88 5.27
N ASP A 21 7.37 -14.79 6.21
CA ASP A 21 8.46 -15.51 6.86
C ASP A 21 9.21 -16.47 5.90
N GLU A 22 8.49 -17.03 4.90
CA GLU A 22 9.11 -17.87 3.86
C GLU A 22 10.16 -17.11 3.06
N ASP A 23 9.81 -15.90 2.57
CA ASP A 23 10.72 -15.05 1.81
C ASP A 23 11.96 -14.64 2.62
N ILE A 24 11.86 -14.60 3.96
CA ILE A 24 12.97 -14.25 4.85
C ILE A 24 13.92 -15.40 5.02
N ARG A 25 13.43 -16.65 5.12
CA ARG A 25 14.26 -17.84 5.21
C ARG A 25 15.07 -18.11 3.94
N GLU A 26 14.44 -17.90 2.76
CA GLU A 26 15.16 -17.99 1.49
C GLU A 26 16.27 -16.94 1.40
N LEU A 27 15.97 -15.71 1.84
CA LEU A 27 16.96 -14.65 1.88
C LEU A 27 18.11 -14.96 2.86
N ALA A 28 17.83 -15.58 4.01
CA ALA A 28 18.83 -15.97 4.98
C ALA A 28 19.83 -16.97 4.37
N LYS A 29 19.33 -18.02 3.69
CA LYS A 29 20.18 -18.99 2.97
C LYS A 29 21.04 -18.30 1.90
N SER A 30 20.46 -17.39 1.13
CA SER A 30 21.21 -16.65 0.12
C SER A 30 22.32 -15.77 0.74
N ILE A 31 22.09 -15.21 1.93
CA ILE A 31 23.10 -14.43 2.64
C ILE A 31 24.23 -15.32 3.18
N GLU A 32 23.91 -16.52 3.67
CA GLU A 32 24.91 -17.50 4.10
C GLU A 32 25.85 -17.96 2.96
N GLU A 33 25.29 -18.08 1.74
CA GLU A 33 26.02 -18.55 0.57
C GLU A 33 26.84 -17.46 -0.14
N HIS A 34 26.35 -16.20 -0.17
CA HIS A 34 26.87 -15.15 -1.06
C HIS A 34 27.25 -13.85 -0.33
N ASP A 35 27.13 -13.82 1.00
CA ASP A 35 27.33 -12.61 1.79
C ASP A 35 26.29 -11.48 1.52
N ILE A 36 26.41 -10.36 2.22
CA ILE A 36 25.49 -9.23 2.10
C ILE A 36 25.91 -8.33 0.93
N LEU A 37 25.25 -8.46 -0.20
CA LEU A 37 25.52 -7.64 -1.39
C LEU A 37 25.11 -6.16 -1.26
N GLN A 38 24.16 -5.84 -0.39
CA GLN A 38 23.65 -4.47 -0.22
C GLN A 38 23.59 -4.06 1.26
N PRO A 39 24.17 -2.91 1.64
CA PRO A 39 24.17 -2.45 3.02
C PRO A 39 22.75 -2.10 3.50
N LEU A 40 22.56 -2.17 4.83
CA LEU A 40 21.38 -1.60 5.48
C LEU A 40 21.51 -0.07 5.53
N VAL A 41 20.38 0.65 5.49
CA VAL A 41 20.35 2.07 5.81
C VAL A 41 19.83 2.24 7.23
N VAL A 42 20.65 2.85 8.08
CA VAL A 42 20.37 3.00 9.51
C VAL A 42 20.52 4.46 9.96
N ARG A 43 19.87 4.82 11.05
CA ARG A 43 20.09 6.10 11.75
C ARG A 43 20.54 5.87 13.19
N PRO A 44 21.28 6.80 13.80
CA PRO A 44 21.62 6.73 15.22
C PRO A 44 20.34 6.83 16.08
N LYS A 45 20.29 6.00 17.16
CA LYS A 45 19.23 6.04 18.19
C LYS A 45 19.82 5.70 19.54
N GLY A 46 20.23 6.71 20.27
CA GLY A 46 21.02 6.56 21.50
C GLY A 46 22.38 5.90 21.21
N ASN A 47 22.68 4.80 21.88
CA ASN A 47 23.90 4.01 21.68
C ASN A 47 23.74 2.88 20.65
N LYS A 48 22.62 2.82 19.95
CA LYS A 48 22.28 1.83 18.91
C LYS A 48 21.93 2.51 17.59
N TYR A 49 21.60 1.70 16.60
CA TYR A 49 21.18 2.16 15.28
C TYR A 49 19.82 1.58 14.94
N GLU A 50 18.92 2.38 14.38
CA GLU A 50 17.59 1.96 13.95
C GLU A 50 17.57 1.83 12.43
N VAL A 51 17.07 0.69 11.91
CA VAL A 51 16.95 0.48 10.47
C VAL A 51 15.88 1.40 9.88
N ILE A 52 16.25 2.10 8.81
CA ILE A 52 15.35 2.85 7.94
C ILE A 52 14.95 2.01 6.74
N CYS A 53 15.94 1.40 6.04
CA CYS A 53 15.71 0.54 4.88
C CYS A 53 16.52 -0.75 5.01
N GLY A 54 15.93 -1.87 4.59
CA GLY A 54 16.56 -3.21 4.64
C GLY A 54 16.05 -4.11 5.76
N HIS A 55 14.83 -3.89 6.28
CA HIS A 55 14.21 -4.67 7.37
C HIS A 55 14.21 -6.18 7.09
N ARG A 56 13.89 -6.61 5.86
CA ARG A 56 13.94 -8.03 5.46
C ARG A 56 15.35 -8.60 5.59
N ARG A 57 16.38 -7.84 5.18
CA ARG A 57 17.77 -8.25 5.32
C ARG A 57 18.18 -8.36 6.78
N LEU A 58 17.77 -7.39 7.62
CA LEU A 58 18.05 -7.49 9.05
C LEU A 58 17.41 -8.74 9.68
N LYS A 59 16.15 -9.06 9.35
CA LYS A 59 15.50 -10.29 9.82
C LYS A 59 16.22 -11.55 9.33
N ALA A 60 16.62 -11.58 8.06
CA ALA A 60 17.36 -12.70 7.51
C ALA A 60 18.71 -12.88 8.21
N LEU A 61 19.45 -11.79 8.44
CA LEU A 61 20.70 -11.80 9.19
C LEU A 61 20.55 -12.30 10.63
N GLN A 62 19.46 -11.94 11.30
CA GLN A 62 19.16 -12.45 12.65
C GLN A 62 18.88 -13.97 12.68
N LEU A 63 18.52 -14.58 11.53
CA LEU A 63 18.42 -16.04 11.42
C LEU A 63 19.76 -16.70 11.14
N VAL A 64 20.70 -15.99 10.53
CA VAL A 64 22.05 -16.50 10.22
C VAL A 64 22.91 -16.54 11.49
N GLY A 65 22.83 -15.54 12.37
CA GLY A 65 23.56 -15.55 13.65
C GLY A 65 23.60 -14.20 14.36
N ASP A 66 24.05 -14.25 15.62
CA ASP A 66 24.07 -13.09 16.53
C ASP A 66 25.40 -12.30 16.50
N ASP A 67 26.48 -12.90 16.02
CA ASP A 67 27.85 -12.33 16.00
C ASP A 67 28.27 -11.89 14.58
N ILE A 68 27.37 -11.18 13.89
CA ILE A 68 27.60 -10.74 12.52
C ILE A 68 27.90 -9.24 12.48
N LEU A 69 28.92 -8.86 11.72
CA LEU A 69 29.15 -7.46 11.33
C LEU A 69 28.35 -7.15 10.07
N VAL A 70 27.49 -6.16 10.14
CA VAL A 70 26.54 -5.81 9.09
C VAL A 70 26.98 -4.53 8.41
N PRO A 71 27.17 -4.52 7.08
CA PRO A 71 27.48 -3.31 6.34
C PRO A 71 26.28 -2.36 6.37
N CYS A 72 26.49 -1.15 6.88
CA CYS A 72 25.46 -0.14 7.07
C CYS A 72 25.86 1.21 6.50
N ILE A 73 24.90 1.91 5.89
CA ILE A 73 25.00 3.33 5.55
C ILE A 73 24.32 4.10 6.67
N ILE A 74 25.07 4.93 7.38
CA ILE A 74 24.55 5.74 8.49
C ILE A 74 23.97 7.04 7.92
N ARG A 75 22.70 7.32 8.24
CA ARG A 75 21.97 8.55 7.90
C ARG A 75 21.57 9.25 9.20
N ASP A 76 22.41 10.16 9.64
CA ASP A 76 22.20 11.05 10.81
C ASP A 76 21.37 12.28 10.47
N ASP A 77 21.22 12.58 9.18
CA ASP A 77 20.41 13.66 8.62
C ASP A 77 18.90 13.38 8.61
N ILE A 78 18.45 12.14 8.93
CA ILE A 78 17.02 11.75 8.91
C ILE A 78 16.44 11.76 10.33
N PRO A 79 15.61 12.75 10.69
CA PRO A 79 14.93 12.79 11.97
C PRO A 79 13.87 11.67 12.07
N GLU A 80 13.49 11.32 13.31
CA GLU A 80 12.52 10.25 13.58
C GLU A 80 11.17 10.46 12.89
N THR A 81 10.76 11.73 12.79
CA THR A 81 9.51 12.13 12.13
C THR A 81 9.49 11.81 10.63
N ASP A 82 10.66 11.74 10.01
CA ASP A 82 10.81 11.57 8.56
C ASP A 82 11.10 10.12 8.15
N VAL A 83 11.35 9.21 9.10
CA VAL A 83 11.66 7.80 8.80
C VAL A 83 10.57 7.14 7.94
N ILE A 84 9.29 7.31 8.33
CA ILE A 84 8.17 6.73 7.58
C ILE A 84 8.10 7.33 6.17
N ARG A 85 8.34 8.63 6.02
CA ARG A 85 8.36 9.30 4.72
C ARG A 85 9.43 8.70 3.81
N VAL A 86 10.66 8.56 4.31
CA VAL A 86 11.78 8.00 3.53
C VAL A 86 11.51 6.54 3.13
N GLN A 87 10.97 5.73 4.03
CA GLN A 87 10.56 4.37 3.73
C GLN A 87 9.47 4.31 2.67
N LEU A 88 8.50 5.22 2.75
CA LEU A 88 7.40 5.29 1.80
C LEU A 88 7.88 5.72 0.40
N GLU A 89 8.73 6.73 0.31
CA GLU A 89 9.34 7.17 -0.96
C GLU A 89 10.10 6.03 -1.64
N GLU A 90 10.92 5.30 -0.90
CA GLU A 90 11.68 4.17 -1.41
C GLU A 90 10.75 3.05 -1.94
N ASN A 91 9.73 2.68 -1.17
CA ASN A 91 8.78 1.63 -1.55
C ASN A 91 7.89 2.02 -2.73
N ILE A 92 7.49 3.30 -2.84
CA ILE A 92 6.77 3.83 -4.00
C ILE A 92 7.62 3.73 -5.27
N GLN A 93 8.90 4.10 -5.18
CA GLN A 93 9.83 4.01 -6.33
C GLN A 93 9.98 2.56 -6.82
N ARG A 94 10.00 1.60 -5.91
CA ARG A 94 10.07 0.17 -6.25
C ARG A 94 8.75 -0.43 -6.72
N LYS A 95 7.64 0.31 -6.74
CA LYS A 95 6.28 -0.16 -7.10
C LYS A 95 5.86 -1.42 -6.30
N GLN A 96 6.24 -1.52 -5.04
CA GLN A 96 6.08 -2.73 -4.22
C GLN A 96 4.93 -2.64 -3.21
N MET A 97 4.15 -1.55 -3.22
CA MET A 97 3.05 -1.36 -2.26
C MET A 97 1.70 -1.47 -2.94
N SER A 98 0.77 -2.14 -2.27
CA SER A 98 -0.65 -2.10 -2.61
C SER A 98 -1.27 -0.74 -2.24
N ALA A 99 -2.46 -0.43 -2.77
CA ALA A 99 -3.19 0.77 -2.39
C ALA A 99 -3.50 0.81 -0.89
N LEU A 100 -3.76 -0.36 -0.28
CA LEU A 100 -4.04 -0.47 1.15
C LEU A 100 -2.82 -0.07 1.99
N GLU A 101 -1.66 -0.66 1.72
CA GLU A 101 -0.41 -0.34 2.42
C GLU A 101 -0.02 1.15 2.27
N LEU A 102 -0.29 1.75 1.10
CA LEU A 102 -0.05 3.18 0.89
C LEU A 102 -0.94 4.05 1.78
N VAL A 103 -2.24 3.74 1.88
CA VAL A 103 -3.17 4.50 2.74
C VAL A 103 -2.81 4.33 4.21
N GLU A 104 -2.46 3.13 4.66
CA GLU A 104 -1.99 2.87 6.02
C GLU A 104 -0.75 3.71 6.35
N ALA A 105 0.23 3.78 5.42
CA ALA A 105 1.42 4.61 5.59
C ALA A 105 1.08 6.11 5.61
N PHE A 106 0.11 6.58 4.80
CA PHE A 106 -0.36 7.97 4.83
C PHE A 106 -0.95 8.32 6.19
N GLU A 107 -1.80 7.47 6.74
CA GLU A 107 -2.39 7.68 8.07
C GLU A 107 -1.33 7.63 9.17
N ALA A 108 -0.33 6.75 9.08
CA ALA A 108 0.78 6.71 10.02
C ALA A 108 1.63 8.00 10.01
N ILE A 109 1.87 8.57 8.82
CA ILE A 109 2.57 9.88 8.69
C ILE A 109 1.73 10.99 9.32
N LYS A 110 0.42 11.03 9.02
CA LYS A 110 -0.50 12.04 9.57
C LYS A 110 -0.57 11.96 11.09
N ALA A 111 -0.64 10.75 11.65
CA ALA A 111 -0.71 10.52 13.10
C ALA A 111 0.56 10.97 13.85
N LYS A 112 1.74 10.82 13.23
CA LYS A 112 3.03 11.24 13.82
C LYS A 112 3.34 12.72 13.60
N SER A 113 2.60 13.38 12.72
CA SER A 113 2.80 14.81 12.44
C SER A 113 2.30 15.67 13.61
N ARG A 114 3.13 16.63 14.08
CA ARG A 114 2.74 17.60 15.09
C ARG A 114 1.74 18.66 14.58
N VAL A 115 1.58 18.78 13.26
CA VAL A 115 0.63 19.67 12.59
C VAL A 115 -0.34 18.84 11.77
N LYS A 116 -1.59 19.32 11.65
CA LYS A 116 -2.59 18.68 10.78
C LYS A 116 -2.07 18.62 9.35
N LEU A 117 -1.76 17.40 8.90
CA LEU A 117 -1.24 17.16 7.56
C LEU A 117 -2.38 16.97 6.57
N THR A 118 -2.53 17.92 5.64
CA THR A 118 -3.53 17.83 4.57
C THR A 118 -3.06 16.92 3.43
N ASN A 119 -3.98 16.51 2.54
CA ASN A 119 -3.61 15.68 1.39
C ASN A 119 -2.69 16.42 0.40
N GLU A 120 -2.80 17.74 0.30
CA GLU A 120 -1.94 18.61 -0.50
C GLU A 120 -0.49 18.60 0.04
N LYS A 121 -0.32 18.76 1.35
CA LYS A 121 0.98 18.66 1.99
C LYS A 121 1.58 17.28 1.87
N LEU A 122 0.77 16.22 2.06
CA LEU A 122 1.22 14.84 1.89
C LEU A 122 1.67 14.59 0.44
N ALA A 123 0.91 15.03 -0.55
CA ALA A 123 1.26 14.92 -1.96
C ALA A 123 2.59 15.64 -2.28
N SER A 124 2.74 16.87 -1.80
CA SER A 124 3.98 17.65 -1.96
C SER A 124 5.19 16.94 -1.33
N MET A 125 5.05 16.42 -0.10
CA MET A 125 6.10 15.67 0.59
C MET A 125 6.56 14.43 -0.18
N LEU A 126 5.65 13.77 -0.90
CA LEU A 126 5.91 12.55 -1.68
C LEU A 126 6.26 12.82 -3.14
N ASN A 127 6.38 14.09 -3.53
CA ASN A 127 6.57 14.51 -4.92
C ASN A 127 5.52 13.91 -5.86
N LYS A 128 4.24 13.94 -5.44
CA LYS A 128 3.06 13.47 -6.18
C LYS A 128 2.02 14.59 -6.29
N ASN A 129 1.09 14.45 -7.23
CA ASN A 129 -0.07 15.35 -7.27
C ASN A 129 -1.14 14.90 -6.26
N VAL A 130 -2.01 15.83 -5.87
CA VAL A 130 -3.08 15.58 -4.90
C VAL A 130 -4.05 14.50 -5.38
N ALA A 131 -4.36 14.48 -6.68
CA ALA A 131 -5.24 13.48 -7.28
C ALA A 131 -4.69 12.04 -7.10
N TRP A 132 -3.36 11.87 -7.17
CA TRP A 132 -2.73 10.57 -6.94
C TRP A 132 -2.98 10.09 -5.49
N VAL A 133 -2.85 10.97 -4.49
CA VAL A 133 -3.12 10.66 -3.08
C VAL A 133 -4.61 10.32 -2.89
N LEU A 134 -5.50 11.14 -3.42
CA LEU A 134 -6.95 10.93 -3.31
C LEU A 134 -7.39 9.62 -3.97
N ASN A 135 -6.81 9.25 -5.10
CA ASN A 135 -7.09 7.99 -5.77
C ASN A 135 -6.73 6.76 -4.92
N GLN A 136 -5.71 6.83 -4.04
CA GLN A 136 -5.43 5.73 -3.10
C GLN A 136 -6.62 5.55 -2.13
N TYR A 137 -7.12 6.64 -1.55
CA TYR A 137 -8.29 6.58 -0.64
C TYR A 137 -9.56 6.10 -1.35
N VAL A 138 -9.83 6.60 -2.56
CA VAL A 138 -10.98 6.15 -3.37
C VAL A 138 -10.89 4.65 -3.65
N ALA A 139 -9.72 4.17 -4.06
CA ALA A 139 -9.51 2.75 -4.33
C ALA A 139 -9.76 1.90 -3.08
N VAL A 140 -9.17 2.25 -1.94
CA VAL A 140 -9.32 1.50 -0.69
C VAL A 140 -10.78 1.43 -0.22
N ARG A 141 -11.54 2.53 -0.31
CA ARG A 141 -12.97 2.55 0.02
C ARG A 141 -13.83 1.63 -0.83
N ASN A 142 -13.37 1.30 -2.03
CA ASN A 142 -14.14 0.49 -2.98
C ASN A 142 -13.61 -0.95 -3.13
N ILE A 143 -12.61 -1.37 -2.35
CA ILE A 143 -12.03 -2.73 -2.44
C ILE A 143 -13.10 -3.81 -2.28
N GLU A 144 -13.94 -3.72 -1.25
CA GLU A 144 -14.99 -4.72 -0.97
C GLU A 144 -16.06 -4.73 -2.04
N LYS A 145 -16.43 -3.57 -2.60
CA LYS A 145 -17.37 -3.47 -3.73
C LYS A 145 -16.83 -4.12 -5.00
N VAL A 146 -15.51 -4.04 -5.23
CA VAL A 146 -14.86 -4.58 -6.44
C VAL A 146 -14.54 -6.06 -6.31
N TYR A 147 -14.01 -6.49 -5.16
CA TYR A 147 -13.44 -7.83 -4.96
C TYR A 147 -14.18 -8.68 -3.92
N GLY A 148 -15.29 -8.16 -3.30
CA GLY A 148 -16.06 -8.86 -2.27
C GLY A 148 -15.38 -8.83 -0.89
N ASP A 149 -15.90 -9.63 0.04
CA ASP A 149 -15.53 -9.61 1.46
C ASP A 149 -14.04 -9.88 1.72
N LYS A 150 -13.40 -10.75 0.93
CA LYS A 150 -11.96 -11.01 0.99
C LYS A 150 -11.11 -10.06 0.16
N GLY A 151 -11.70 -8.96 -0.33
CA GLY A 151 -11.05 -8.03 -1.24
C GLY A 151 -9.79 -7.39 -0.67
N LYS A 152 -9.75 -7.06 0.62
CA LYS A 152 -8.57 -6.48 1.27
C LYS A 152 -7.39 -7.45 1.27
N GLU A 153 -7.64 -8.71 1.64
CA GLU A 153 -6.63 -9.77 1.63
C GLU A 153 -6.09 -10.01 0.21
N PHE A 154 -7.01 -10.07 -0.77
CA PHE A 154 -6.66 -10.22 -2.19
C PHE A 154 -5.78 -9.07 -2.70
N VAL A 155 -6.15 -7.81 -2.40
CA VAL A 155 -5.39 -6.61 -2.80
C VAL A 155 -4.00 -6.59 -2.17
N GLN A 156 -3.90 -6.93 -0.90
CA GLN A 156 -2.62 -6.96 -0.18
C GLN A 156 -1.71 -8.09 -0.68
N LYS A 157 -2.23 -9.30 -0.82
CA LYS A 157 -1.49 -10.47 -1.31
C LYS A 157 -0.94 -10.25 -2.72
N ASN A 158 -1.73 -9.67 -3.62
CA ASN A 158 -1.36 -9.46 -5.02
C ASN A 158 -0.72 -8.09 -5.30
N LYS A 159 -0.48 -7.27 -4.29
CA LYS A 159 0.10 -5.92 -4.39
C LYS A 159 -0.63 -5.02 -5.40
N ILE A 160 -1.97 -5.05 -5.37
CA ILE A 160 -2.79 -4.31 -6.32
C ILE A 160 -2.79 -2.82 -5.99
N GLY A 161 -2.37 -2.00 -6.94
CA GLY A 161 -2.38 -0.54 -6.82
C GLY A 161 -3.75 0.08 -7.14
N ALA A 162 -3.92 1.35 -6.73
CA ALA A 162 -5.18 2.10 -6.90
C ALA A 162 -5.68 2.16 -8.35
N GLY A 163 -4.78 2.33 -9.31
CA GLY A 163 -5.15 2.39 -10.73
C GLY A 163 -5.90 1.15 -11.21
N LYS A 164 -5.45 -0.06 -10.78
CA LYS A 164 -6.13 -1.32 -11.12
C LYS A 164 -7.50 -1.41 -10.45
N ILE A 165 -7.61 -1.07 -9.17
CA ILE A 165 -8.88 -1.11 -8.42
C ILE A 165 -9.90 -0.18 -9.06
N ILE A 166 -9.50 1.06 -9.41
CA ILE A 166 -10.37 2.04 -10.05
C ILE A 166 -10.80 1.57 -11.44
N ALA A 167 -9.90 0.97 -12.23
CA ALA A 167 -10.23 0.42 -13.54
C ALA A 167 -11.25 -0.73 -13.43
N ASP A 168 -11.07 -1.65 -12.48
CA ASP A 168 -11.99 -2.76 -12.25
C ASP A 168 -13.36 -2.27 -11.76
N MET A 169 -13.38 -1.23 -10.91
CA MET A 169 -14.61 -0.54 -10.49
C MET A 169 -15.37 0.05 -11.70
N GLN A 170 -14.65 0.75 -12.58
CA GLN A 170 -15.25 1.33 -13.79
C GLN A 170 -15.76 0.25 -14.74
N LYS A 171 -15.05 -0.86 -14.89
CA LYS A 171 -15.48 -2.01 -15.68
C LYS A 171 -16.79 -2.59 -15.15
N LYS A 172 -16.87 -2.90 -13.85
CA LYS A 172 -18.11 -3.38 -13.21
C LYS A 172 -19.28 -2.41 -13.43
N LYS A 173 -19.04 -1.10 -13.28
CA LYS A 173 -20.06 -0.09 -13.52
C LYS A 173 -20.55 -0.10 -14.97
N ARG A 174 -19.67 -0.24 -15.95
CA ARG A 174 -20.05 -0.34 -17.39
C ARG A 174 -20.84 -1.61 -17.69
N GLU A 175 -20.43 -2.75 -17.12
CA GLU A 175 -21.13 -4.02 -17.28
C GLU A 175 -22.54 -3.96 -16.70
N LEU A 176 -22.70 -3.37 -15.50
CA LEU A 176 -24.01 -3.15 -14.90
C LEU A 176 -24.88 -2.21 -15.75
N THR A 177 -24.32 -1.10 -16.24
CA THR A 177 -25.05 -0.17 -17.13
C THR A 177 -25.50 -0.86 -18.42
N LYS A 178 -24.67 -1.73 -19.01
CA LYS A 178 -25.07 -2.52 -20.20
C LYS A 178 -26.20 -3.52 -19.86
N SER A 179 -26.11 -4.19 -18.71
CA SER A 179 -27.13 -5.13 -18.25
C SER A 179 -28.48 -4.42 -18.03
N ILE A 180 -28.45 -3.21 -17.45
CA ILE A 180 -29.61 -2.35 -17.30
C ILE A 180 -30.20 -1.99 -18.66
N HIS A 181 -29.41 -1.55 -19.64
CA HIS A 181 -29.89 -1.20 -20.98
C HIS A 181 -30.50 -2.37 -21.74
N ASN A 182 -29.97 -3.56 -21.56
CA ASN A 182 -30.48 -4.77 -22.27
C ASN A 182 -31.80 -5.32 -21.67
N GLY A 183 -32.24 -4.82 -20.51
CA GLY A 183 -33.47 -5.26 -19.84
C GLY A 183 -34.54 -4.18 -19.70
N PHE A 184 -34.27 -2.96 -20.13
CA PHE A 184 -35.16 -1.80 -19.93
C PHE A 184 -35.28 -0.96 -21.18
N SER A 185 -36.53 -0.53 -21.51
CA SER A 185 -36.77 0.55 -22.45
C SER A 185 -36.96 1.86 -21.69
N ILE A 186 -36.28 2.91 -22.13
CA ILE A 186 -36.40 4.24 -21.54
C ILE A 186 -37.24 5.10 -22.48
N GLU A 187 -38.41 5.51 -22.02
CA GLU A 187 -39.28 6.47 -22.76
C GLU A 187 -39.16 7.86 -22.12
N HIS A 188 -38.80 8.84 -22.92
CA HIS A 188 -38.83 10.25 -22.54
C HIS A 188 -40.13 10.89 -22.93
N LEU A 189 -40.95 11.26 -21.94
CA LEU A 189 -42.15 12.10 -22.14
C LEU A 189 -41.96 13.43 -21.39
N GLY A 190 -41.45 14.42 -22.06
CA GLY A 190 -41.19 15.75 -21.47
C GLY A 190 -40.21 15.74 -20.31
N LYS A 191 -40.68 16.12 -19.10
CA LYS A 191 -39.83 16.14 -17.88
C LYS A 191 -39.83 14.81 -17.10
N THR A 192 -40.55 13.81 -17.58
CA THR A 192 -40.67 12.51 -16.89
C THR A 192 -39.90 11.43 -17.65
N ILE A 193 -39.07 10.70 -16.92
CA ILE A 193 -38.37 9.52 -17.44
C ILE A 193 -39.15 8.29 -16.95
N THR A 194 -39.72 7.54 -17.88
CA THR A 194 -40.36 6.26 -17.57
C THR A 194 -39.44 5.10 -17.97
N ILE A 195 -39.14 4.25 -17.00
CA ILE A 195 -38.33 3.05 -17.23
C ILE A 195 -39.28 1.87 -17.24
N LYS A 196 -39.49 1.25 -18.41
CA LYS A 196 -40.27 0.01 -18.56
C LYS A 196 -39.36 -1.21 -18.45
N CYS A 197 -39.74 -2.19 -17.66
CA CYS A 197 -39.04 -3.45 -17.50
C CYS A 197 -39.95 -4.62 -17.84
N GLU A 198 -39.38 -5.64 -18.46
CA GLU A 198 -40.13 -6.85 -18.87
C GLU A 198 -40.54 -7.76 -17.72
N SER A 199 -39.89 -7.66 -16.54
CA SER A 199 -40.27 -8.43 -15.35
C SER A 199 -39.86 -7.76 -14.04
N THR A 200 -40.67 -7.96 -13.00
CA THR A 200 -40.48 -7.43 -11.63
C THR A 200 -39.17 -8.02 -11.00
N GLU A 201 -38.81 -9.26 -11.33
CA GLU A 201 -37.59 -9.92 -10.86
C GLU A 201 -36.33 -9.21 -11.37
N LYS A 202 -36.32 -8.79 -12.65
CA LYS A 202 -35.22 -8.01 -13.22
C LYS A 202 -35.07 -6.63 -12.55
N VAL A 203 -36.20 -5.99 -12.20
CA VAL A 203 -36.20 -4.69 -11.46
C VAL A 203 -35.55 -4.87 -10.09
N ASN A 204 -35.99 -5.87 -9.33
CA ASN A 204 -35.46 -6.13 -7.99
C ASN A 204 -33.97 -6.48 -8.00
N HIS A 205 -33.54 -7.31 -8.96
CA HIS A 205 -32.12 -7.65 -9.11
C HIS A 205 -31.26 -6.38 -9.38
N VAL A 206 -31.70 -5.51 -10.29
CA VAL A 206 -30.98 -4.26 -10.60
C VAL A 206 -30.99 -3.27 -9.43
N LEU A 207 -32.11 -3.17 -8.69
CA LEU A 207 -32.19 -2.33 -7.49
C LEU A 207 -31.27 -2.85 -6.38
N GLU A 208 -31.14 -4.15 -6.21
CA GLU A 208 -30.18 -4.76 -5.27
C GLU A 208 -28.73 -4.51 -5.68
N GLU A 209 -28.41 -4.62 -6.94
CA GLU A 209 -27.07 -4.32 -7.46
C GLU A 209 -26.73 -2.82 -7.37
N LEU A 210 -27.70 -1.92 -7.61
CA LEU A 210 -27.52 -0.47 -7.45
C LEU A 210 -27.29 -0.05 -5.99
N LYS A 211 -27.88 -0.75 -5.01
CA LYS A 211 -27.63 -0.51 -3.58
C LYS A 211 -26.21 -0.89 -3.14
N LYS A 212 -25.53 -1.75 -3.90
CA LYS A 212 -24.15 -2.20 -3.62
C LYS A 212 -23.08 -1.26 -4.21
N ILE A 213 -23.47 -0.28 -5.03
CA ILE A 213 -22.59 0.73 -5.65
C ILE A 213 -22.60 2.03 -4.86
#